data_43cf99e7c72e627e399675a0925a8101
#
_entry.id   43cf99e7c72e627e399675a0925a8101
#
_cell.length_a   1.000
_cell.length_b   1.000
_cell.length_c   1.000
_cell.angle_alpha   90.00
_cell.angle_beta   90.00
_cell.angle_gamma   90.00
#
_symmetry.space_group_name_H-M   'P 1'
#
loop_
_entity.id
_entity.type
_entity.pdbx_description
1 polymer ?
#
loop_
_entity_poly.entity_id
_entity_poly.type
_entity_poly.pdbx_seq_one_letter_code
_entity_poly.pdbx_strand_id
1 'polypeptide(L)'
;MIAVGYADGFRRVAGNAVLIGGRKLPIVGTVCMDQCMVRVPDELPVKEGDEAVLIGRQRGASISADDLARLWGTINYEVTSGLSARVQRVVA
;
A
#
# COMPACT_ATOMS: atom_id res chain seq x y z
N MET A 1 -1.43 12.06 -1.46
CA MET A 1 -0.74 11.61 -0.23
C MET A 1 -1.58 10.54 0.46
N ILE A 2 -0.94 9.48 0.87
CA ILE A 2 -1.56 8.39 1.62
C ILE A 2 -0.95 8.38 3.03
N ALA A 3 -1.80 8.34 4.06
CA ALA A 3 -1.36 8.44 5.46
C ALA A 3 -0.88 7.10 6.02
N VAL A 4 0.03 6.43 5.30
CA VAL A 4 0.66 5.18 5.69
C VAL A 4 2.13 5.24 5.30
N GLY A 5 2.99 4.81 6.19
CA GLY A 5 4.42 4.80 5.93
C GLY A 5 5.13 3.64 6.62
N TYR A 6 6.45 3.70 6.70
CA TYR A 6 7.22 2.57 7.20
C TYR A 6 7.00 2.29 8.69
N ALA A 7 6.57 3.30 9.48
CA ALA A 7 6.21 3.07 10.87
C ALA A 7 4.97 2.18 11.03
N ASP A 8 4.17 2.04 9.96
CA ASP A 8 2.98 1.20 9.95
C ASP A 8 3.28 -0.21 9.44
N GLY A 9 4.47 -0.45 8.92
CA GLY A 9 4.87 -1.71 8.32
C GLY A 9 4.97 -1.70 6.80
N PHE A 10 4.76 -0.55 6.17
CA PHE A 10 4.90 -0.38 4.72
C PHE A 10 6.34 0.00 4.41
N ARG A 11 7.13 -0.98 4.02
CA ARG A 11 8.59 -0.83 3.94
C ARG A 11 9.03 0.20 2.91
N ARG A 12 10.15 0.84 3.22
CA ARG A 12 10.78 1.87 2.38
C ARG A 12 11.63 1.19 1.30
N VAL A 13 10.95 0.58 0.33
CA VAL A 13 11.57 -0.16 -0.76
C VAL A 13 11.03 0.37 -2.09
N ALA A 14 11.89 0.50 -3.09
CA ALA A 14 11.47 0.90 -4.43
C ALA A 14 10.55 -0.17 -5.03
N GLY A 15 9.58 0.26 -5.84
CA GLY A 15 8.66 -0.65 -6.51
C GLY A 15 7.33 -0.86 -5.81
N ASN A 16 7.14 -0.28 -4.62
CA ASN A 16 5.84 -0.32 -3.94
C ASN A 16 4.75 0.34 -4.80
N ALA A 17 3.54 -0.19 -4.66
CA ALA A 17 2.36 0.35 -5.33
C ALA A 17 1.14 0.18 -4.43
N VAL A 18 0.07 0.89 -4.78
CA VAL A 18 -1.22 0.77 -4.11
C VAL A 18 -2.32 0.67 -5.14
N LEU A 19 -3.49 0.15 -4.73
CA LEU A 19 -4.66 0.11 -5.59
C LEU A 19 -5.58 1.28 -5.23
N ILE A 20 -5.93 2.08 -6.22
CA ILE A 20 -6.93 3.14 -6.08
C ILE A 20 -7.80 3.10 -7.34
N GLY A 21 -9.12 3.06 -7.16
CA GLY A 21 -10.04 3.00 -8.28
C GLY A 21 -9.91 1.74 -9.14
N GLY A 22 -9.39 0.65 -8.55
CA GLY A 22 -9.16 -0.61 -9.27
C GLY A 22 -7.89 -0.62 -10.10
N ARG A 23 -7.04 0.39 -9.96
CA ARG A 23 -5.77 0.49 -10.71
C ARG A 23 -4.58 0.44 -9.76
N LYS A 24 -3.53 -0.23 -10.20
CA LYS A 24 -2.28 -0.33 -9.44
C LYS A 24 -1.42 0.89 -9.76
N LEU A 25 -1.26 1.77 -8.78
CA LEU A 25 -0.52 3.02 -8.93
C LEU A 25 0.81 2.96 -8.18
N PRO A 26 1.91 3.38 -8.81
CA PRO A 26 3.22 3.32 -8.17
C PRO A 26 3.38 4.41 -7.10
N ILE A 27 4.11 4.07 -6.04
CA ILE A 27 4.57 5.05 -5.08
C ILE A 27 5.69 5.87 -5.73
N VAL A 28 5.59 7.19 -5.66
CA VAL A 28 6.63 8.08 -6.17
C VAL A 28 7.46 8.64 -5.02
N GLY A 29 8.76 8.78 -5.27
CA GLY A 29 9.68 9.20 -4.22
C GLY A 29 9.86 8.11 -3.17
N THR A 30 10.23 8.51 -1.98
CA THR A 30 10.54 7.61 -0.87
C THR A 30 9.36 7.51 0.09
N VAL A 31 9.07 6.30 0.58
CA VAL A 31 8.09 6.11 1.66
C VAL A 31 8.64 6.80 2.92
N CYS A 32 7.84 7.68 3.51
CA CYS A 32 8.19 8.35 4.75
C CYS A 32 7.72 7.54 5.96
N MET A 33 7.95 8.05 7.16
CA MET A 33 7.59 7.34 8.39
C MET A 33 6.09 7.09 8.47
N ASP A 34 5.27 8.08 8.14
CA ASP A 34 3.82 8.05 8.33
C ASP A 34 3.01 8.39 7.07
N GLN A 35 3.68 8.57 5.95
CA GLN A 35 2.99 8.92 4.70
C GLN A 35 3.80 8.49 3.49
N CYS A 36 3.13 8.40 2.35
CA CYS A 36 3.77 8.18 1.07
C CYS A 36 2.96 8.89 -0.03
N MET A 37 3.58 9.07 -1.17
CA MET A 37 2.98 9.75 -2.31
C MET A 37 2.76 8.76 -3.44
N VAL A 38 1.68 8.94 -4.17
CA VAL A 38 1.33 8.12 -5.31
C VAL A 38 1.03 9.03 -6.51
N ARG A 39 1.42 8.56 -7.70
CA ARG A 39 1.09 9.29 -8.93
C ARG A 39 -0.29 8.84 -9.41
N VAL A 40 -1.21 9.79 -9.51
CA VAL A 40 -2.56 9.54 -10.01
C VAL A 40 -2.66 10.04 -11.46
N PRO A 41 -3.04 9.18 -12.42
CA PRO A 41 -3.26 9.62 -13.79
C PRO A 41 -4.42 10.62 -13.87
N ASP A 42 -4.32 11.59 -14.79
CA ASP A 42 -5.34 12.62 -14.94
C ASP A 42 -6.74 12.04 -15.23
N GLU A 43 -6.81 10.92 -15.94
CA GLU A 43 -8.08 10.28 -16.30
C GLU A 43 -8.72 9.51 -15.15
N LEU A 44 -8.03 9.36 -14.02
CA LEU A 44 -8.56 8.65 -12.86
C LEU A 44 -9.13 9.65 -11.84
N PRO A 45 -10.46 9.66 -11.63
CA PRO A 45 -11.07 10.63 -10.72
C PRO A 45 -10.90 10.21 -9.26
N VAL A 46 -9.78 10.60 -8.66
CA VAL A 46 -9.48 10.31 -7.25
C VAL A 46 -9.72 11.55 -6.40
N LYS A 47 -10.33 11.35 -5.24
CA LYS A 47 -10.61 12.41 -4.29
C LYS A 47 -10.31 11.95 -2.86
N GLU A 48 -10.22 12.88 -1.93
CA GLU A 48 -10.03 12.56 -0.52
C GLU A 48 -11.13 11.61 -0.02
N GLY A 49 -10.74 10.64 0.79
CA GLY A 49 -11.65 9.63 1.31
C GLY A 49 -11.77 8.39 0.43
N ASP A 50 -11.24 8.40 -0.77
CA ASP A 50 -11.23 7.21 -1.61
C ASP A 50 -10.36 6.12 -0.98
N GLU A 51 -10.78 4.86 -1.18
CA GLU A 51 -10.05 3.72 -0.64
C GLU A 51 -8.74 3.48 -1.38
N ALA A 52 -7.66 3.37 -0.63
CA ALA A 52 -6.36 2.94 -1.14
C ALA A 52 -6.03 1.57 -0.53
N VAL A 53 -5.81 0.57 -1.36
CA VAL A 53 -5.51 -0.80 -0.92
C VAL A 53 -4.02 -1.05 -1.06
N LEU A 54 -3.37 -1.38 0.06
CA LEU A 54 -1.95 -1.74 0.06
C LEU A 54 -1.75 -3.24 -0.08
N ILE A 55 -2.60 -4.02 0.57
CA ILE A 55 -2.64 -5.48 0.49
C ILE A 55 -4.11 -5.87 0.37
N GLY A 56 -4.47 -6.56 -0.70
CA GLY A 56 -5.85 -7.00 -0.91
C GLY A 56 -6.30 -6.86 -2.33
N ARG A 57 -7.59 -6.74 -2.51
CA ARG A 57 -8.24 -6.66 -3.82
C ARG A 57 -9.10 -5.41 -3.94
N GLN A 58 -9.17 -4.90 -5.16
CA GLN A 58 -10.04 -3.77 -5.48
C GLN A 58 -10.40 -3.87 -6.96
N ARG A 59 -11.68 -4.07 -7.27
CA ARG A 59 -12.21 -4.11 -8.65
C ARG A 59 -11.41 -5.02 -9.59
N GLY A 60 -11.05 -6.22 -9.14
CA GLY A 60 -10.33 -7.18 -9.96
C GLY A 60 -8.80 -7.04 -9.95
N ALA A 61 -8.27 -5.94 -9.46
CA ALA A 61 -6.85 -5.80 -9.20
C ALA A 61 -6.50 -6.32 -7.82
N SER A 62 -5.29 -6.80 -7.61
CA SER A 62 -4.87 -7.33 -6.31
C SER A 62 -3.39 -7.10 -6.05
N ILE A 63 -3.06 -6.92 -4.77
CA ILE A 63 -1.69 -6.94 -4.26
C ILE A 63 -1.72 -7.91 -3.08
N SER A 64 -1.01 -9.03 -3.20
CA SER A 64 -0.97 -10.03 -2.15
C SER A 64 0.20 -9.80 -1.20
N ALA A 65 0.14 -10.41 -0.01
CA ALA A 65 1.28 -10.42 0.90
C ALA A 65 2.49 -11.11 0.25
N ASP A 66 2.26 -12.11 -0.60
CA ASP A 66 3.34 -12.78 -1.34
C ASP A 66 3.98 -11.83 -2.35
N ASP A 67 3.20 -10.98 -3.02
CA ASP A 67 3.72 -9.98 -3.94
C ASP A 67 4.68 -9.03 -3.22
N LEU A 68 4.27 -8.52 -2.05
CA LEU A 68 5.09 -7.64 -1.24
C LEU A 68 6.31 -8.36 -0.67
N ALA A 69 6.15 -9.62 -0.26
CA ALA A 69 7.26 -10.41 0.24
C ALA A 69 8.36 -10.56 -0.81
N ARG A 70 7.99 -10.83 -2.06
CA ARG A 70 8.96 -10.91 -3.15
C ARG A 70 9.65 -9.56 -3.39
N LEU A 71 8.88 -8.49 -3.38
CA LEU A 71 9.43 -7.14 -3.58
C LEU A 71 10.37 -6.75 -2.46
N TRP A 72 10.02 -7.07 -1.21
CA TRP A 72 10.78 -6.68 -0.03
C TRP A 72 11.89 -7.66 0.33
N GLY A 73 11.99 -8.80 -0.36
CA GLY A 73 13.02 -9.81 -0.09
C GLY A 73 12.80 -10.60 1.19
N THR A 74 11.55 -10.94 1.48
CA THR A 74 11.17 -11.65 2.70
C THR A 74 10.07 -12.67 2.41
N ILE A 75 9.41 -13.18 3.45
CA ILE A 75 8.30 -14.11 3.34
C ILE A 75 6.99 -13.42 3.75
N ASN A 76 5.85 -13.98 3.32
CA ASN A 76 4.54 -13.36 3.55
C ASN A 76 4.22 -13.20 5.05
N TYR A 77 4.69 -14.10 5.90
CA TYR A 77 4.47 -14.02 7.35
C TYR A 77 5.05 -12.73 7.92
N GLU A 78 6.23 -12.33 7.45
CA GLU A 78 6.88 -11.11 7.92
C GLU A 78 6.16 -9.86 7.45
N VAL A 79 5.58 -9.88 6.24
CA VAL A 79 4.79 -8.77 5.71
C VAL A 79 3.60 -8.49 6.64
N THR A 80 2.84 -9.53 6.98
CA THR A 80 1.64 -9.36 7.82
C THR A 80 1.97 -9.12 9.28
N SER A 81 2.96 -9.81 9.84
CA SER A 81 3.36 -9.63 11.23
C SER A 81 4.04 -8.28 11.48
N GLY A 82 4.60 -7.68 10.42
CA GLY A 82 5.25 -6.38 10.51
C GLY A 82 4.30 -5.19 10.60
N LEU A 83 2.99 -5.41 10.43
CA LEU A 83 2.02 -4.33 10.57
C LEU A 83 1.98 -3.84 12.02
N SER A 84 2.18 -2.55 12.23
CA SER A 84 2.29 -1.99 13.56
C SER A 84 0.94 -1.86 14.25
N ALA A 85 0.97 -1.55 15.55
CA ALA A 85 -0.24 -1.33 16.33
C ALA A 85 -1.04 -0.10 15.88
N ARG A 86 -0.43 0.80 15.11
CA ARG A 86 -1.14 1.94 14.51
C ARG A 86 -2.19 1.50 13.51
N VAL A 87 -2.02 0.34 12.91
CA VAL A 87 -2.97 -0.20 11.93
C VAL A 87 -4.12 -0.83 12.68
N GLN A 88 -5.28 -0.20 12.59
CA GLN A 88 -6.48 -0.69 13.26
C GLN A 88 -6.93 -2.02 12.67
N ARG A 89 -7.20 -3.01 13.53
CA ARG A 89 -7.74 -4.30 13.13
C ARG A 89 -9.26 -4.24 13.24
N VAL A 90 -9.92 -4.47 12.11
CA VAL A 90 -11.37 -4.42 12.04
C VAL A 90 -11.86 -5.77 11.53
N VAL A 91 -12.85 -6.34 12.21
CA VAL A 91 -13.50 -7.59 11.76
C VAL A 91 -14.60 -7.21 10.79
N ALA A 92 -14.52 -7.76 9.59
CA ALA A 92 -15.47 -7.47 8.53
C ALA A 92 -16.63 -8.47 8.54
#